data_1af13d37c7665c3845716ceb2781c832
#
_entry.id   1af13d37c7665c3845716ceb2781c832
#
_cell.length_a   1.000
_cell.length_b   1.000
_cell.length_c   1.000
_cell.angle_alpha   90.00
_cell.angle_beta   90.00
_cell.angle_gamma   90.00
#
_symmetry.space_group_name_H-M   'P 1'
#
loop_
_entity.id
_entity.type
_entity.pdbx_description
1 polymer ?
#
loop_
_entity_poly.entity_id
_entity_poly.type
_entity_poly.pdbx_seq_one_letter_code
_entity_poly.pdbx_strand_id
1 'polypeptide(L)'
;MKRQILLKAGLPVLAAALLIAVFAMAAQNEPAVTQALGQAGATGPWWMWPLVLLFFCFILGIIAVLAGVGGGVLYVPLVSGFFPFHLDFVRGAGLMVALAGALAAGPGLLKRNLASLRLALPVALIASSCAIIGALIGLALPTNVVQIALGATILFIAILILKSKNVAVPEVKNPDALGIALGMNGVYHDASSGKDYAWKTHRTLPGLLMFIVIGVMAGMFGLGAGWANVPVLNLMMGVPLKVAVGTSKFLLSITDTSAAWIYLNKGCVIPLMAIPSIVGLMFGSFVGVRLLAKAKPKFIRYMVIGVLLFAGAKALLKGLGIG
;
A
#
# COMPACT_ATOMS: atom_id res chain seq x y z
N MET A 1 -32.27 -9.60 -0.01
CA MET A 1 -32.02 -9.88 -1.43
C MET A 1 -31.89 -8.61 -2.29
N LYS A 2 -32.84 -7.66 -2.27
CA LYS A 2 -32.77 -6.42 -3.07
C LYS A 2 -31.53 -5.52 -2.80
N ARG A 3 -31.03 -5.42 -1.56
CA ARG A 3 -29.83 -4.62 -1.22
C ARG A 3 -28.51 -5.19 -1.80
N GLN A 4 -28.41 -6.49 -2.00
CA GLN A 4 -27.23 -7.10 -2.62
C GLN A 4 -27.22 -6.95 -4.14
N ILE A 5 -28.38 -6.83 -4.77
CA ILE A 5 -28.51 -6.61 -6.22
C ILE A 5 -28.15 -5.15 -6.55
N LEU A 6 -28.60 -4.19 -5.73
CA LEU A 6 -28.22 -2.77 -5.88
C LEU A 6 -26.71 -2.52 -5.70
N LEU A 7 -26.05 -3.22 -4.77
CA LEU A 7 -24.59 -3.15 -4.61
C LEU A 7 -23.83 -3.81 -5.78
N LYS A 8 -24.39 -4.89 -6.36
CA LYS A 8 -23.77 -5.58 -7.51
C LYS A 8 -23.93 -4.83 -8.83
N ALA A 9 -25.03 -4.10 -9.01
CA ALA A 9 -25.29 -3.30 -10.21
C ALA A 9 -24.73 -1.85 -10.10
N GLY A 10 -24.67 -1.29 -8.90
CA GLY A 10 -24.17 0.07 -8.68
C GLY A 10 -22.66 0.21 -8.83
N LEU A 11 -21.89 -0.83 -8.48
CA LEU A 11 -20.43 -0.78 -8.56
C LEU A 11 -19.89 -0.63 -10.00
N PRO A 12 -20.35 -1.39 -10.99
CA PRO A 12 -19.91 -1.22 -12.38
C PRO A 12 -20.39 0.10 -13.00
N VAL A 13 -21.58 0.59 -12.63
CA VAL A 13 -22.09 1.88 -13.10
C VAL A 13 -21.26 3.04 -12.50
N LEU A 14 -20.93 2.98 -11.22
CA LEU A 14 -20.05 3.96 -10.56
C LEU A 14 -18.63 3.94 -11.14
N ALA A 15 -18.10 2.75 -11.46
CA ALA A 15 -16.81 2.60 -12.10
C ALA A 15 -16.82 3.13 -13.54
N ALA A 16 -17.88 2.89 -14.30
CA ALA A 16 -18.05 3.44 -15.64
C ALA A 16 -18.21 4.97 -15.62
N ALA A 17 -19.01 5.51 -14.69
CA ALA A 17 -19.17 6.95 -14.51
C ALA A 17 -17.86 7.62 -14.07
N LEU A 18 -17.09 7.00 -13.19
CA LEU A 18 -15.75 7.45 -12.80
C LEU A 18 -14.79 7.42 -14.01
N LEU A 19 -14.79 6.37 -14.82
CA LEU A 19 -13.98 6.29 -16.02
C LEU A 19 -14.36 7.38 -17.03
N ILE A 20 -15.64 7.62 -17.25
CA ILE A 20 -16.13 8.68 -18.16
C ILE A 20 -15.73 10.06 -17.62
N ALA A 21 -15.88 10.31 -16.31
CA ALA A 21 -15.46 11.57 -15.69
C ALA A 21 -13.93 11.77 -15.79
N VAL A 22 -13.16 10.71 -15.67
CA VAL A 22 -11.69 10.74 -15.86
C VAL A 22 -11.32 11.09 -17.30
N PHE A 23 -11.95 10.43 -18.29
CA PHE A 23 -11.71 10.75 -19.69
C PHE A 23 -12.11 12.20 -20.00
N ALA A 24 -13.21 12.71 -19.44
CA ALA A 24 -13.63 14.08 -19.61
C ALA A 24 -12.67 15.09 -18.94
N MET A 25 -12.19 14.81 -17.72
CA MET A 25 -11.16 15.62 -17.04
C MET A 25 -9.80 15.54 -17.76
N ALA A 26 -9.45 14.39 -18.32
CA ALA A 26 -8.22 14.20 -19.05
C ALA A 26 -8.20 15.01 -20.35
N ALA A 27 -9.33 15.07 -21.06
CA ALA A 27 -9.47 15.88 -22.26
C ALA A 27 -9.34 17.40 -21.97
N GLN A 28 -9.73 17.85 -20.77
CA GLN A 28 -9.57 19.25 -20.36
C GLN A 28 -8.15 19.60 -19.90
N ASN A 29 -7.34 18.60 -19.53
CA ASN A 29 -5.96 18.78 -19.03
C ASN A 29 -4.88 18.29 -20.01
N GLU A 30 -5.19 18.21 -21.30
CA GLU A 30 -4.23 17.80 -22.33
C GLU A 30 -2.84 18.47 -22.23
N PRO A 31 -2.71 19.80 -22.01
CA PRO A 31 -1.39 20.41 -21.95
C PRO A 31 -0.55 19.95 -20.75
N ALA A 32 -1.15 19.75 -19.58
CA ALA A 32 -0.41 19.27 -18.39
C ALA A 32 0.02 17.81 -18.55
N VAL A 33 -0.81 16.99 -19.17
CA VAL A 33 -0.51 15.59 -19.47
C VAL A 33 0.56 15.47 -20.54
N THR A 34 0.47 16.26 -21.61
CA THR A 34 1.46 16.29 -22.68
C THR A 34 2.82 16.80 -22.17
N GLN A 35 2.81 17.74 -21.22
CA GLN A 35 4.02 18.23 -20.58
C GLN A 35 4.65 17.16 -19.66
N ALA A 36 3.85 16.43 -18.89
CA ALA A 36 4.33 15.33 -18.07
C ALA A 36 4.84 14.13 -18.88
N LEU A 37 4.20 13.84 -20.03
CA LEU A 37 4.63 12.82 -20.98
C LEU A 37 5.80 13.29 -21.84
N GLY A 38 5.85 14.57 -22.21
CA GLY A 38 6.92 15.18 -23.00
C GLY A 38 8.25 15.24 -22.24
N GLN A 39 8.22 15.49 -20.93
CA GLN A 39 9.40 15.40 -20.06
C GLN A 39 9.94 13.97 -19.92
N ALA A 40 9.11 12.97 -20.20
CA ALA A 40 9.44 11.56 -20.11
C ALA A 40 9.92 10.94 -21.43
N GLY A 41 9.95 11.69 -22.54
CA GLY A 41 10.29 11.17 -23.87
C GLY A 41 9.28 10.12 -24.38
N ALA A 42 8.06 10.10 -23.87
CA ALA A 42 7.05 9.11 -24.21
C ALA A 42 6.44 9.45 -25.58
N THR A 43 6.76 8.66 -26.59
CA THR A 43 6.15 8.72 -27.92
C THR A 43 4.89 7.88 -27.95
N GLY A 44 3.73 8.49 -28.19
CA GLY A 44 2.46 7.77 -28.34
C GLY A 44 1.25 8.64 -28.03
N PRO A 45 0.04 8.21 -28.42
CA PRO A 45 -1.18 8.95 -28.12
C PRO A 45 -1.43 8.94 -26.60
N TRP A 46 -1.89 10.07 -26.07
CA TRP A 46 -2.10 10.30 -24.63
C TRP A 46 -3.01 9.25 -23.95
N TRP A 47 -3.98 8.69 -24.67
CA TRP A 47 -4.93 7.68 -24.15
C TRP A 47 -4.31 6.28 -23.96
N MET A 48 -3.18 6.00 -24.58
CA MET A 48 -2.51 4.70 -24.49
C MET A 48 -2.04 4.41 -23.05
N TRP A 49 -1.41 5.39 -22.41
CA TRP A 49 -0.85 5.21 -21.07
C TRP A 49 -1.88 4.90 -19.98
N PRO A 50 -3.05 5.58 -19.90
CA PRO A 50 -4.12 5.20 -19.00
C PRO A 50 -4.61 3.77 -19.19
N LEU A 51 -4.77 3.32 -20.43
CA LEU A 51 -5.21 1.96 -20.71
C LEU A 51 -4.15 0.92 -20.29
N VAL A 52 -2.89 1.16 -20.63
CA VAL A 52 -1.79 0.29 -20.22
C VAL A 52 -1.69 0.22 -18.70
N LEU A 53 -1.80 1.35 -17.98
CA LEU A 53 -1.80 1.38 -16.52
C LEU A 53 -2.99 0.64 -15.93
N LEU A 54 -4.18 0.76 -16.53
CA LEU A 54 -5.38 0.04 -16.07
C LEU A 54 -5.18 -1.48 -16.12
N PHE A 55 -4.74 -2.01 -17.27
CA PHE A 55 -4.51 -3.44 -17.42
C PHE A 55 -3.33 -3.93 -16.58
N PHE A 56 -2.24 -3.15 -16.54
CA PHE A 56 -1.08 -3.46 -15.71
C PHE A 56 -1.47 -3.53 -14.22
N CYS A 57 -2.19 -2.51 -13.73
CA CYS A 57 -2.65 -2.47 -12.34
C CYS A 57 -3.72 -3.51 -12.04
N PHE A 58 -4.51 -3.95 -13.02
CA PHE A 58 -5.42 -5.07 -12.85
C PHE A 58 -4.65 -6.37 -12.52
N ILE A 59 -3.62 -6.69 -13.29
CA ILE A 59 -2.74 -7.84 -13.03
C ILE A 59 -2.04 -7.67 -11.68
N LEU A 60 -1.53 -6.47 -11.42
CA LEU A 60 -0.82 -6.14 -10.19
C LEU A 60 -1.74 -6.25 -8.97
N GLY A 61 -3.02 -5.87 -9.09
CA GLY A 61 -4.03 -6.04 -8.04
C GLY A 61 -4.28 -7.50 -7.67
N ILE A 62 -4.32 -8.40 -8.65
CA ILE A 62 -4.40 -9.84 -8.41
C ILE A 62 -3.19 -10.30 -7.59
N ILE A 63 -1.98 -9.93 -8.04
CA ILE A 63 -0.73 -10.32 -7.39
C ILE A 63 -0.64 -9.73 -5.97
N ALA A 64 -0.97 -8.46 -5.79
CA ALA A 64 -0.89 -7.75 -4.52
C ALA A 64 -1.80 -8.36 -3.43
N VAL A 65 -3.00 -8.80 -3.82
CA VAL A 65 -3.93 -9.49 -2.90
C VAL A 65 -3.42 -10.87 -2.55
N LEU A 66 -2.96 -11.63 -3.54
CA LEU A 66 -2.38 -12.95 -3.32
C LEU A 66 -1.17 -12.86 -2.38
N ALA A 67 -0.34 -11.82 -2.54
CA ALA A 67 0.84 -11.56 -1.73
C ALA A 67 0.55 -11.03 -0.32
N GLY A 68 -0.59 -10.39 -0.12
CA GLY A 68 -0.93 -9.72 1.15
C GLY A 68 -0.07 -8.50 1.47
N VAL A 69 0.71 -7.99 0.51
CA VAL A 69 1.73 -6.93 0.74
C VAL A 69 1.15 -5.52 0.55
N GLY A 70 0.04 -5.39 -0.15
CA GLY A 70 -0.54 -4.08 -0.50
C GLY A 70 -0.10 -3.59 -1.88
N GLY A 71 -1.00 -2.83 -2.53
CA GLY A 71 -0.82 -2.41 -3.93
C GLY A 71 0.36 -1.46 -4.16
N GLY A 72 0.56 -0.48 -3.29
CA GLY A 72 1.58 0.56 -3.44
C GLY A 72 3.01 0.02 -3.47
N VAL A 73 3.29 -1.01 -2.65
CA VAL A 73 4.62 -1.64 -2.54
C VAL A 73 5.08 -2.28 -3.86
N LEU A 74 4.15 -2.78 -4.65
CA LEU A 74 4.44 -3.33 -5.97
C LEU A 74 4.34 -2.26 -7.07
N TYR A 75 3.39 -1.33 -6.92
CA TYR A 75 3.10 -0.31 -7.92
C TYR A 75 4.31 0.61 -8.17
N VAL A 76 4.81 1.26 -7.12
CA VAL A 76 5.85 2.29 -7.25
C VAL A 76 7.12 1.75 -7.92
N PRO A 77 7.73 0.64 -7.46
CA PRO A 77 8.96 0.14 -8.07
C PRO A 77 8.76 -0.37 -9.50
N LEU A 78 7.62 -1.00 -9.78
CA LEU A 78 7.34 -1.49 -11.12
C LEU A 78 7.07 -0.34 -12.08
N VAL A 79 6.21 0.62 -11.70
CA VAL A 79 5.90 1.74 -12.60
C VAL A 79 7.11 2.65 -12.76
N SER A 80 7.87 2.96 -11.70
CA SER A 80 9.08 3.78 -11.83
C SER A 80 10.20 3.11 -12.62
N GLY A 81 10.23 1.77 -12.63
CA GLY A 81 11.23 1.00 -13.35
C GLY A 81 10.91 0.76 -14.84
N PHE A 82 9.66 0.58 -15.19
CA PHE A 82 9.26 0.14 -16.52
C PHE A 82 8.58 1.23 -17.36
N PHE A 83 8.04 2.26 -16.71
CA PHE A 83 7.30 3.31 -17.41
C PHE A 83 8.10 4.60 -17.42
N PRO A 84 7.95 5.41 -18.48
CA PRO A 84 8.70 6.66 -18.66
C PRO A 84 8.05 7.81 -17.86
N PHE A 85 7.67 7.59 -16.61
CA PHE A 85 7.09 8.62 -15.77
C PHE A 85 8.09 9.13 -14.74
N HIS A 86 7.99 10.43 -14.43
CA HIS A 86 8.79 11.01 -13.37
C HIS A 86 8.41 10.38 -12.01
N LEU A 87 9.42 10.12 -11.18
CA LEU A 87 9.25 9.38 -9.92
C LEU A 87 8.23 10.02 -8.98
N ASP A 88 8.12 11.35 -8.96
CA ASP A 88 7.19 12.04 -8.06
C ASP A 88 5.73 11.76 -8.37
N PHE A 89 5.37 11.69 -9.65
CA PHE A 89 4.02 11.30 -10.09
C PHE A 89 3.73 9.84 -9.77
N VAL A 90 4.73 8.97 -9.93
CA VAL A 90 4.60 7.55 -9.61
C VAL A 90 4.39 7.35 -8.11
N ARG A 91 5.10 8.10 -7.26
CA ARG A 91 4.95 8.05 -5.80
C ARG A 91 3.57 8.57 -5.36
N GLY A 92 3.14 9.71 -5.90
CA GLY A 92 1.80 10.25 -5.64
C GLY A 92 0.68 9.28 -6.05
N ALA A 93 0.76 8.72 -7.26
CA ALA A 93 -0.18 7.69 -7.71
C ALA A 93 -0.12 6.42 -6.85
N GLY A 94 1.08 6.01 -6.41
CA GLY A 94 1.29 4.86 -5.54
C GLY A 94 0.58 4.96 -4.20
N LEU A 95 0.61 6.14 -3.56
CA LEU A 95 -0.15 6.42 -2.34
C LEU A 95 -1.66 6.32 -2.58
N MET A 96 -2.16 6.88 -3.69
CA MET A 96 -3.58 6.79 -4.04
C MET A 96 -4.03 5.34 -4.27
N VAL A 97 -3.19 4.54 -4.94
CA VAL A 97 -3.43 3.12 -5.19
C VAL A 97 -3.42 2.32 -3.87
N ALA A 98 -2.47 2.60 -2.96
CA ALA A 98 -2.39 1.97 -1.65
C ALA A 98 -3.59 2.33 -0.78
N LEU A 99 -3.98 3.61 -0.77
CA LEU A 99 -5.14 4.14 -0.06
C LEU A 99 -6.44 3.50 -0.55
N ALA A 100 -6.64 3.41 -1.86
CA ALA A 100 -7.82 2.77 -2.45
C ALA A 100 -7.96 1.31 -2.02
N GLY A 101 -6.84 0.57 -2.01
CA GLY A 101 -6.79 -0.81 -1.52
C GLY A 101 -7.12 -0.93 -0.02
N ALA A 102 -6.65 0.02 0.79
CA ALA A 102 -6.92 0.08 2.22
C ALA A 102 -8.38 0.41 2.52
N LEU A 103 -8.95 1.40 1.83
CA LEU A 103 -10.35 1.80 1.97
C LEU A 103 -11.32 0.72 1.51
N ALA A 104 -10.99 -0.03 0.46
CA ALA A 104 -11.81 -1.13 -0.01
C ALA A 104 -11.90 -2.28 1.01
N ALA A 105 -10.81 -2.57 1.73
CA ALA A 105 -10.74 -3.65 2.71
C ALA A 105 -11.17 -3.23 4.13
N GLY A 106 -10.93 -1.97 4.51
CA GLY A 106 -11.07 -1.45 5.88
C GLY A 106 -12.42 -1.72 6.54
N PRO A 107 -13.55 -1.31 5.93
CA PRO A 107 -14.88 -1.49 6.54
C PRO A 107 -15.23 -2.96 6.80
N GLY A 108 -14.81 -3.85 5.91
CA GLY A 108 -15.03 -5.29 6.08
C GLY A 108 -14.25 -5.90 7.25
N LEU A 109 -13.04 -5.41 7.47
CA LEU A 109 -12.15 -5.87 8.55
C LEU A 109 -12.59 -5.33 9.92
N LEU A 110 -13.05 -4.06 9.97
CA LEU A 110 -13.62 -3.46 11.19
C LEU A 110 -14.89 -4.19 11.63
N LYS A 111 -15.81 -4.48 10.71
CA LYS A 111 -17.06 -5.22 11.01
C LYS A 111 -16.82 -6.63 11.55
N ARG A 112 -15.69 -7.23 11.21
CA ARG A 112 -15.29 -8.57 11.69
C ARG A 112 -14.43 -8.54 12.96
N ASN A 113 -14.26 -7.36 13.59
CA ASN A 113 -13.37 -7.16 14.74
C ASN A 113 -11.91 -7.61 14.49
N LEU A 114 -11.48 -7.56 13.22
CA LEU A 114 -10.10 -7.89 12.82
C LEU A 114 -9.19 -6.66 12.81
N ALA A 115 -9.71 -5.45 13.02
CA ALA A 115 -8.93 -4.23 13.18
C ALA A 115 -9.18 -3.64 14.57
N SER A 116 -8.11 -3.40 15.32
CA SER A 116 -8.17 -2.78 16.65
C SER A 116 -7.92 -1.28 16.56
N LEU A 117 -8.95 -0.47 16.80
CA LEU A 117 -8.83 0.99 16.81
C LEU A 117 -7.93 1.47 17.97
N ARG A 118 -7.99 0.82 19.14
CA ARG A 118 -7.15 1.18 20.29
C ARG A 118 -5.66 0.99 19.98
N LEU A 119 -5.32 -0.06 19.24
CA LEU A 119 -3.96 -0.28 18.76
C LEU A 119 -3.59 0.70 17.63
N ALA A 120 -4.53 0.99 16.73
CA ALA A 120 -4.27 1.80 15.55
C ALA A 120 -4.05 3.28 15.85
N LEU A 121 -4.82 3.88 16.77
CA LEU A 121 -4.82 5.33 17.01
C LEU A 121 -3.44 5.89 17.38
N PRO A 122 -2.73 5.41 18.43
CA PRO A 122 -1.42 5.95 18.79
C PRO A 122 -0.37 5.71 17.70
N VAL A 123 -0.44 4.55 17.05
CA VAL A 123 0.46 4.23 15.92
C VAL A 123 0.18 5.15 14.71
N ALA A 124 -1.10 5.39 14.39
CA ALA A 124 -1.51 6.24 13.28
C ALA A 124 -1.05 7.68 13.47
N LEU A 125 -1.18 8.24 14.68
CA LEU A 125 -0.72 9.60 14.97
C LEU A 125 0.77 9.77 14.69
N ILE A 126 1.60 8.85 15.15
CA ILE A 126 3.05 8.88 14.92
C ILE A 126 3.36 8.66 13.44
N ALA A 127 2.82 7.59 12.86
CA ALA A 127 3.13 7.22 11.49
C ALA A 127 2.65 8.25 10.47
N SER A 128 1.47 8.88 10.66
CA SER A 128 0.94 9.89 9.74
C SER A 128 1.73 11.19 9.81
N SER A 129 2.10 11.65 11.01
CA SER A 129 2.96 12.83 11.16
C SER A 129 4.32 12.60 10.50
N CYS A 130 4.92 11.43 10.70
CA CYS A 130 6.18 11.06 10.07
C CYS A 130 6.04 10.84 8.55
N ALA A 131 4.88 10.39 8.06
CA ALA A 131 4.63 10.24 6.63
C ALA A 131 4.54 11.60 5.91
N ILE A 132 3.98 12.63 6.57
CA ILE A 132 4.01 14.01 6.06
C ILE A 132 5.46 14.48 5.92
N ILE A 133 6.26 14.32 6.97
CA ILE A 133 7.70 14.69 6.97
C ILE A 133 8.43 13.91 5.86
N GLY A 134 8.19 12.61 5.76
CA GLY A 134 8.76 11.75 4.72
C GLY A 134 8.41 12.20 3.31
N ALA A 135 7.15 12.58 3.06
CA ALA A 135 6.71 13.11 1.77
C ALA A 135 7.42 14.41 1.41
N LEU A 136 7.55 15.35 2.36
CA LEU A 136 8.27 16.61 2.16
C LEU A 136 9.76 16.36 1.88
N ILE A 137 10.42 15.51 2.65
CA ILE A 137 11.82 15.13 2.42
C ILE A 137 11.98 14.49 1.05
N GLY A 138 11.11 13.54 0.70
CA GLY A 138 11.19 12.84 -0.58
C GLY A 138 11.02 13.77 -1.78
N LEU A 139 10.17 14.79 -1.69
CA LEU A 139 9.97 15.79 -2.75
C LEU A 139 11.10 16.85 -2.80
N ALA A 140 11.83 17.05 -1.71
CA ALA A 140 12.96 17.99 -1.66
C ALA A 140 14.28 17.36 -2.14
N LEU A 141 14.42 16.05 -2.08
CA LEU A 141 15.62 15.33 -2.46
C LEU A 141 15.74 15.15 -3.99
N PRO A 142 16.96 15.13 -4.54
CA PRO A 142 17.19 14.80 -5.95
C PRO A 142 16.63 13.40 -6.29
N THR A 143 16.01 13.29 -7.46
CA THR A 143 15.33 12.07 -7.90
C THR A 143 16.24 10.83 -7.86
N ASN A 144 17.52 10.98 -8.23
CA ASN A 144 18.49 9.89 -8.22
C ASN A 144 18.72 9.34 -6.81
N VAL A 145 18.85 10.23 -5.81
CA VAL A 145 19.03 9.82 -4.40
C VAL A 145 17.82 9.06 -3.89
N VAL A 146 16.62 9.57 -4.19
CA VAL A 146 15.36 8.90 -3.80
C VAL A 146 15.21 7.55 -4.52
N GLN A 147 15.63 7.46 -5.77
CA GLN A 147 15.55 6.22 -6.55
C GLN A 147 16.50 5.14 -6.00
N ILE A 148 17.73 5.51 -5.63
CA ILE A 148 18.69 4.60 -4.99
C ILE A 148 18.12 4.13 -3.64
N ALA A 149 17.65 5.06 -2.81
CA ALA A 149 17.08 4.74 -1.51
C ALA A 149 15.82 3.87 -1.63
N LEU A 150 14.96 4.12 -2.63
CA LEU A 150 13.80 3.31 -2.97
C LEU A 150 14.23 1.87 -3.32
N GLY A 151 15.20 1.72 -4.23
CA GLY A 151 15.71 0.41 -4.65
C GLY A 151 16.29 -0.39 -3.49
N ALA A 152 17.12 0.25 -2.64
CA ALA A 152 17.68 -0.35 -1.43
C ALA A 152 16.57 -0.81 -0.45
N THR A 153 15.57 0.04 -0.25
CA THR A 153 14.40 -0.25 0.60
C THR A 153 13.63 -1.45 0.09
N ILE A 154 13.37 -1.54 -1.21
CA ILE A 154 12.63 -2.66 -1.81
C ILE A 154 13.40 -3.97 -1.68
N LEU A 155 14.71 -3.96 -1.88
CA LEU A 155 15.56 -5.13 -1.66
C LEU A 155 15.54 -5.55 -0.19
N PHE A 156 15.60 -4.60 0.73
CA PHE A 156 15.44 -4.86 2.16
C PHE A 156 14.08 -5.48 2.48
N ILE A 157 12.99 -4.95 1.92
CA ILE A 157 11.64 -5.52 2.05
C ILE A 157 11.58 -6.95 1.52
N ALA A 158 12.17 -7.23 0.36
CA ALA A 158 12.21 -8.58 -0.21
C ALA A 158 12.92 -9.57 0.72
N ILE A 159 14.06 -9.17 1.29
CA ILE A 159 14.82 -9.97 2.28
C ILE A 159 14.00 -10.16 3.56
N LEU A 160 13.31 -9.11 4.03
CA LEU A 160 12.47 -9.18 5.22
C LEU A 160 11.30 -10.15 5.02
N ILE A 161 10.63 -10.12 3.87
CA ILE A 161 9.57 -11.07 3.52
C ILE A 161 10.14 -12.49 3.44
N LEU A 162 11.35 -12.68 2.92
CA LEU A 162 12.02 -13.98 2.81
C LEU A 162 12.32 -14.58 4.20
N LYS A 163 12.79 -13.77 5.13
CA LYS A 163 13.14 -14.20 6.50
C LYS A 163 11.96 -14.24 7.47
N SER A 164 10.89 -13.48 7.20
CA SER A 164 9.75 -13.36 8.10
C SER A 164 8.97 -14.68 8.20
N LYS A 165 8.89 -15.21 9.43
CA LYS A 165 7.99 -16.31 9.79
C LYS A 165 6.90 -15.72 10.70
N ASN A 166 5.82 -15.22 10.11
CA ASN A 166 4.70 -14.69 10.89
C ASN A 166 4.11 -15.77 11.80
N VAL A 167 3.86 -15.40 13.05
CA VAL A 167 3.26 -16.27 14.05
C VAL A 167 1.76 -16.01 14.12
N ALA A 168 0.95 -17.06 14.04
CA ALA A 168 -0.52 -16.91 13.99
C ALA A 168 -1.05 -16.19 15.24
N VAL A 169 -0.64 -16.65 16.42
CA VAL A 169 -0.95 -16.04 17.71
C VAL A 169 0.34 -16.04 18.55
N PRO A 170 1.06 -14.91 18.66
CA PRO A 170 2.24 -14.81 19.50
C PRO A 170 1.87 -14.90 20.99
N GLU A 171 2.63 -15.63 21.78
CA GLU A 171 2.50 -15.65 23.22
C GLU A 171 3.29 -14.50 23.85
N VAL A 172 2.59 -13.57 24.49
CA VAL A 172 3.20 -12.47 25.22
C VAL A 172 3.18 -12.80 26.72
N LYS A 173 4.34 -13.23 27.25
CA LYS A 173 4.46 -13.57 28.66
C LYS A 173 4.44 -12.34 29.58
N ASN A 174 5.14 -11.27 29.18
CA ASN A 174 5.27 -10.04 29.96
C ASN A 174 4.77 -8.84 29.13
N PRO A 175 3.50 -8.40 29.32
CA PRO A 175 3.01 -7.17 28.72
C PRO A 175 3.73 -5.96 29.31
N ASP A 176 4.01 -4.94 28.49
CA ASP A 176 4.65 -3.71 28.96
C ASP A 176 3.63 -2.69 29.50
N ALA A 177 4.09 -1.88 30.47
CA ALA A 177 3.26 -0.86 31.11
C ALA A 177 2.72 0.17 30.11
N LEU A 178 3.50 0.52 29.08
CA LEU A 178 3.11 1.48 28.04
C LEU A 178 1.96 0.92 27.20
N GLY A 179 2.04 -0.36 26.80
CA GLY A 179 0.98 -1.01 26.03
C GLY A 179 -0.33 -1.11 26.82
N ILE A 180 -0.23 -1.34 28.13
CA ILE A 180 -1.39 -1.35 29.03
C ILE A 180 -1.97 0.06 29.18
N ALA A 181 -1.14 1.07 29.41
CA ALA A 181 -1.56 2.46 29.58
C ALA A 181 -2.25 3.02 28.33
N LEU A 182 -1.75 2.67 27.14
CA LEU A 182 -2.36 3.03 25.86
C LEU A 182 -3.56 2.17 25.45
N GLY A 183 -3.91 1.16 26.25
CA GLY A 183 -5.01 0.24 25.97
C GLY A 183 -4.80 -0.64 24.75
N MET A 184 -3.53 -0.90 24.37
CA MET A 184 -3.15 -1.73 23.23
C MET A 184 -3.28 -3.23 23.54
N ASN A 185 -4.48 -3.66 23.89
CA ASN A 185 -4.84 -5.04 24.18
C ASN A 185 -6.23 -5.33 23.62
N GLY A 186 -6.64 -6.57 23.59
CA GLY A 186 -7.97 -6.93 23.13
C GLY A 186 -8.24 -8.43 23.15
N VAL A 187 -9.42 -8.77 22.70
CA VAL A 187 -9.84 -10.15 22.45
C VAL A 187 -10.14 -10.29 20.97
N TYR A 188 -9.64 -11.33 20.37
CA TYR A 188 -9.85 -11.66 18.98
C TYR A 188 -10.57 -13.01 18.87
N HIS A 189 -11.73 -13.02 18.22
CA HIS A 189 -12.47 -14.24 17.92
C HIS A 189 -11.98 -14.84 16.61
N ASP A 190 -11.43 -16.04 16.67
CA ASP A 190 -11.03 -16.75 15.46
C ASP A 190 -12.18 -17.63 14.94
N ALA A 191 -12.87 -17.15 13.91
CA ALA A 191 -13.97 -17.86 13.28
C ALA A 191 -13.57 -19.23 12.68
N SER A 192 -12.27 -19.48 12.45
CA SER A 192 -11.80 -20.77 11.92
C SER A 192 -11.66 -21.84 12.99
N SER A 193 -11.30 -21.45 14.21
CA SER A 193 -11.14 -22.37 15.37
C SER A 193 -12.27 -22.27 16.40
N GLY A 194 -13.16 -21.27 16.27
CA GLY A 194 -14.23 -20.98 17.23
C GLY A 194 -13.72 -20.55 18.62
N LYS A 195 -12.45 -20.15 18.73
CA LYS A 195 -11.81 -19.78 20.01
C LYS A 195 -11.56 -18.28 20.11
N ASP A 196 -11.69 -17.79 21.34
CA ASP A 196 -11.33 -16.42 21.69
C ASP A 196 -9.88 -16.36 22.19
N TYR A 197 -9.09 -15.49 21.59
CA TYR A 197 -7.70 -15.25 21.97
C TYR A 197 -7.57 -13.87 22.58
N ALA A 198 -7.32 -13.79 23.88
CA ALA A 198 -6.92 -12.56 24.54
C ALA A 198 -5.46 -12.28 24.20
N TRP A 199 -5.18 -11.08 23.70
CA TRP A 199 -3.82 -10.66 23.34
C TRP A 199 -3.45 -9.35 24.03
N LYS A 200 -2.17 -9.19 24.27
CA LYS A 200 -1.55 -8.00 24.87
C LYS A 200 -0.31 -7.65 24.09
N THR A 201 0.08 -6.38 24.13
CA THR A 201 1.32 -5.95 23.49
C THR A 201 2.50 -6.01 24.44
N HIS A 202 3.69 -6.19 23.86
CA HIS A 202 4.97 -6.03 24.52
C HIS A 202 5.90 -5.24 23.59
N ARG A 203 6.98 -4.69 24.14
CA ARG A 203 7.93 -3.85 23.38
C ARG A 203 7.23 -2.71 22.62
N THR A 204 6.25 -2.08 23.27
CA THR A 204 5.42 -1.02 22.66
C THR A 204 6.28 0.17 22.27
N LEU A 205 7.21 0.63 23.13
CA LEU A 205 8.09 1.75 22.81
C LEU A 205 8.99 1.49 21.59
N PRO A 206 9.76 0.39 21.50
CA PRO A 206 10.48 0.05 20.28
C PRO A 206 9.57 -0.08 19.05
N GLY A 207 8.36 -0.62 19.20
CA GLY A 207 7.36 -0.70 18.14
C GLY A 207 6.98 0.69 17.62
N LEU A 208 6.65 1.64 18.49
CA LEU A 208 6.32 3.01 18.14
C LEU A 208 7.48 3.73 17.45
N LEU A 209 8.73 3.53 17.92
CA LEU A 209 9.91 4.07 17.26
C LEU A 209 10.09 3.50 15.83
N MET A 210 9.81 2.23 15.63
CA MET A 210 9.81 1.66 14.28
C MET A 210 8.75 2.29 13.38
N PHE A 211 7.59 2.68 13.92
CA PHE A 211 6.55 3.37 13.15
C PHE A 211 6.93 4.80 12.73
N ILE A 212 7.88 5.44 13.43
CA ILE A 212 8.51 6.69 12.95
C ILE A 212 9.23 6.43 11.63
N VAL A 213 10.11 5.42 11.61
CA VAL A 213 10.89 5.07 10.41
C VAL A 213 9.96 4.62 9.27
N ILE A 214 8.99 3.76 9.59
CA ILE A 214 8.02 3.26 8.61
C ILE A 214 7.21 4.41 8.01
N GLY A 215 6.76 5.37 8.83
CA GLY A 215 6.01 6.54 8.37
C GLY A 215 6.83 7.39 7.40
N VAL A 216 8.07 7.74 7.79
CA VAL A 216 8.98 8.50 6.90
C VAL A 216 9.19 7.78 5.58
N MET A 217 9.48 6.48 5.60
CA MET A 217 9.71 5.70 4.39
C MET A 217 8.44 5.58 3.53
N ALA A 218 7.29 5.36 4.16
CA ALA A 218 6.00 5.27 3.45
C ALA A 218 5.67 6.56 2.71
N GLY A 219 5.84 7.72 3.36
CA GLY A 219 5.62 9.03 2.75
C GLY A 219 6.67 9.37 1.68
N MET A 220 7.95 9.15 1.96
CA MET A 220 9.05 9.47 1.06
C MET A 220 8.99 8.69 -0.25
N PHE A 221 8.65 7.40 -0.20
CA PHE A 221 8.65 6.53 -1.38
C PHE A 221 7.28 6.31 -2.02
N GLY A 222 6.20 6.74 -1.37
CA GLY A 222 4.86 6.52 -1.91
C GLY A 222 4.40 5.05 -1.92
N LEU A 223 5.08 4.20 -1.13
CA LEU A 223 4.82 2.75 -1.10
C LEU A 223 3.61 2.36 -0.26
N GLY A 224 3.21 3.26 0.64
CA GLY A 224 2.38 2.88 1.77
C GLY A 224 3.14 2.03 2.81
N ALA A 225 2.63 1.99 4.05
CA ALA A 225 3.32 1.33 5.17
C ALA A 225 3.00 -0.18 5.33
N GLY A 226 2.16 -0.74 4.44
CA GLY A 226 1.61 -2.11 4.61
C GLY A 226 2.64 -3.24 4.70
N TRP A 227 3.79 -3.08 4.09
CA TRP A 227 4.87 -4.07 4.08
C TRP A 227 5.54 -4.25 5.45
N ALA A 228 5.61 -3.19 6.26
CA ALA A 228 6.30 -3.21 7.56
C ALA A 228 5.32 -3.23 8.74
N ASN A 229 4.12 -2.67 8.60
CA ASN A 229 3.13 -2.63 9.69
C ASN A 229 2.83 -4.02 10.25
N VAL A 230 2.60 -5.01 9.38
CA VAL A 230 2.25 -6.38 9.79
C VAL A 230 3.40 -7.06 10.55
N PRO A 231 4.65 -7.10 10.03
CA PRO A 231 5.78 -7.64 10.78
C PRO A 231 6.02 -6.95 12.13
N VAL A 232 5.95 -5.62 12.20
CA VAL A 232 6.18 -4.90 13.46
C VAL A 232 5.08 -5.20 14.47
N LEU A 233 3.81 -5.14 14.06
CA LEU A 233 2.70 -5.46 14.94
C LEU A 233 2.73 -6.93 15.42
N ASN A 234 3.00 -7.88 14.52
CA ASN A 234 2.95 -9.31 14.85
C ASN A 234 4.22 -9.79 15.54
N LEU A 235 5.40 -9.58 14.95
CA LEU A 235 6.65 -10.17 15.43
C LEU A 235 7.29 -9.36 16.57
N MET A 236 7.13 -8.04 16.55
CA MET A 236 7.77 -7.17 17.52
C MET A 236 6.84 -6.84 18.70
N MET A 237 5.56 -6.51 18.41
CA MET A 237 4.60 -6.10 19.42
C MET A 237 3.71 -7.26 19.93
N GLY A 238 3.74 -8.44 19.30
CA GLY A 238 3.03 -9.63 19.76
C GLY A 238 1.53 -9.66 19.43
N VAL A 239 1.09 -8.87 18.45
CA VAL A 239 -0.32 -8.83 18.01
C VAL A 239 -0.64 -10.07 17.16
N PRO A 240 -1.79 -10.74 17.33
CA PRO A 240 -2.20 -11.85 16.49
C PRO A 240 -2.19 -11.46 14.99
N LEU A 241 -1.72 -12.35 14.13
CA LEU A 241 -1.49 -12.05 12.72
C LEU A 241 -2.72 -11.47 12.00
N LYS A 242 -3.91 -12.04 12.23
CA LYS A 242 -5.15 -11.56 11.60
C LYS A 242 -5.52 -10.15 12.08
N VAL A 243 -5.29 -9.84 13.36
CA VAL A 243 -5.49 -8.49 13.93
C VAL A 243 -4.44 -7.53 13.39
N ALA A 244 -3.19 -7.95 13.28
CA ALA A 244 -2.11 -7.14 12.72
C ALA A 244 -2.39 -6.75 11.26
N VAL A 245 -2.85 -7.71 10.43
CA VAL A 245 -3.25 -7.45 9.03
C VAL A 245 -4.43 -6.49 8.95
N GLY A 246 -5.48 -6.72 9.74
CA GLY A 246 -6.66 -5.85 9.77
C GLY A 246 -6.34 -4.44 10.22
N THR A 247 -5.58 -4.31 11.31
CA THR A 247 -5.15 -3.02 11.85
C THR A 247 -4.20 -2.29 10.90
N SER A 248 -3.31 -3.03 10.20
CA SER A 248 -2.43 -2.45 9.18
C SER A 248 -3.20 -1.80 8.04
N LYS A 249 -4.30 -2.40 7.57
CA LYS A 249 -5.14 -1.78 6.52
C LYS A 249 -5.80 -0.50 7.00
N PHE A 250 -6.23 -0.46 8.25
CA PHE A 250 -6.77 0.77 8.84
C PHE A 250 -5.68 1.85 9.02
N LEU A 251 -4.49 1.46 9.48
CA LEU A 251 -3.33 2.37 9.57
C LEU A 251 -2.99 2.98 8.22
N LEU A 252 -2.95 2.17 7.15
CA LEU A 252 -2.69 2.63 5.79
C LEU A 252 -3.69 3.71 5.36
N SER A 253 -4.98 3.56 5.67
CA SER A 253 -5.97 4.56 5.28
C SER A 253 -5.70 5.95 5.90
N ILE A 254 -5.09 6.01 7.08
CA ILE A 254 -4.75 7.28 7.74
C ILE A 254 -3.39 7.80 7.26
N THR A 255 -2.36 6.96 7.30
CA THR A 255 -0.99 7.35 6.96
C THR A 255 -0.85 7.74 5.49
N ASP A 256 -1.46 6.96 4.59
CA ASP A 256 -1.38 7.24 3.16
C ASP A 256 -2.19 8.46 2.76
N THR A 257 -3.34 8.72 3.43
CA THR A 257 -4.10 9.97 3.23
C THR A 257 -3.26 11.19 3.61
N SER A 258 -2.54 11.13 4.74
CA SER A 258 -1.71 12.24 5.21
C SER A 258 -0.57 12.55 4.25
N ALA A 259 0.12 11.52 3.76
CA ALA A 259 1.18 11.70 2.76
C ALA A 259 0.62 12.11 1.39
N ALA A 260 -0.48 11.52 0.95
CA ALA A 260 -1.13 11.81 -0.32
C ALA A 260 -1.57 13.27 -0.42
N TRP A 261 -2.02 13.88 0.69
CA TRP A 261 -2.33 15.29 0.77
C TRP A 261 -1.15 16.18 0.36
N ILE A 262 0.07 15.84 0.79
CA ILE A 262 1.28 16.58 0.41
C ILE A 262 1.53 16.48 -1.09
N TYR A 263 1.47 15.25 -1.66
CA TYR A 263 1.66 15.05 -3.09
C TYR A 263 0.58 15.74 -3.95
N LEU A 264 -0.67 15.78 -3.48
CA LEU A 264 -1.77 16.52 -4.13
C LEU A 264 -1.49 18.02 -4.15
N ASN A 265 -1.13 18.61 -3.00
CA ASN A 265 -0.85 20.06 -2.92
C ASN A 265 0.39 20.48 -3.71
N LYS A 266 1.33 19.56 -3.93
CA LYS A 266 2.51 19.80 -4.76
C LYS A 266 2.29 19.50 -6.25
N GLY A 267 1.05 19.17 -6.66
CA GLY A 267 0.73 18.86 -8.05
C GLY A 267 1.33 17.54 -8.55
N CYS A 268 1.81 16.69 -7.64
CA CYS A 268 2.48 15.42 -7.97
C CYS A 268 1.49 14.24 -8.14
N VAL A 269 0.20 14.50 -8.25
CA VAL A 269 -0.82 13.48 -8.56
C VAL A 269 -1.52 13.85 -9.85
N ILE A 270 -1.23 13.11 -10.91
CA ILE A 270 -1.91 13.27 -12.20
C ILE A 270 -3.11 12.33 -12.24
N PRO A 271 -4.35 12.85 -12.33
CA PRO A 271 -5.56 12.03 -12.37
C PRO A 271 -5.53 10.97 -13.48
N LEU A 272 -4.97 11.31 -14.62
CA LEU A 272 -4.85 10.42 -15.77
C LEU A 272 -4.00 9.16 -15.48
N MET A 273 -3.06 9.23 -14.57
CA MET A 273 -2.26 8.09 -14.12
C MET A 273 -2.90 7.40 -12.91
N ALA A 274 -3.35 8.20 -11.94
CA ALA A 274 -3.83 7.70 -10.65
C ALA A 274 -5.14 6.91 -10.80
N ILE A 275 -6.12 7.43 -11.54
CA ILE A 275 -7.46 6.84 -11.57
C ILE A 275 -7.50 5.51 -12.32
N PRO A 276 -6.92 5.35 -13.52
CA PRO A 276 -6.85 4.04 -14.17
C PRO A 276 -6.11 3.00 -13.31
N SER A 277 -5.04 3.44 -12.63
CA SER A 277 -4.27 2.58 -11.73
C SER A 277 -5.10 2.11 -10.52
N ILE A 278 -5.86 3.02 -9.90
CA ILE A 278 -6.77 2.71 -8.79
C ILE A 278 -7.84 1.71 -9.25
N VAL A 279 -8.52 2.03 -10.34
CA VAL A 279 -9.61 1.20 -10.88
C VAL A 279 -9.09 -0.18 -11.27
N GLY A 280 -7.97 -0.24 -11.99
CA GLY A 280 -7.33 -1.50 -12.36
C GLY A 280 -7.00 -2.33 -11.13
N LEU A 281 -6.33 -1.75 -10.13
CA LEU A 281 -5.97 -2.44 -8.89
C LEU A 281 -7.20 -2.93 -8.13
N MET A 282 -8.26 -2.14 -8.02
CA MET A 282 -9.49 -2.53 -7.34
C MET A 282 -10.13 -3.75 -8.01
N PHE A 283 -10.33 -3.72 -9.34
CA PHE A 283 -10.88 -4.85 -10.06
C PHE A 283 -9.98 -6.08 -9.99
N GLY A 284 -8.67 -5.91 -10.13
CA GLY A 284 -7.69 -6.98 -9.96
C GLY A 284 -7.75 -7.59 -8.56
N SER A 285 -7.91 -6.77 -7.53
CA SER A 285 -8.05 -7.23 -6.15
C SER A 285 -9.30 -8.08 -5.94
N PHE A 286 -10.44 -7.72 -6.53
CA PHE A 286 -11.65 -8.55 -6.48
C PHE A 286 -11.46 -9.94 -7.09
N VAL A 287 -10.77 -10.01 -8.22
CA VAL A 287 -10.41 -11.29 -8.86
C VAL A 287 -9.39 -12.04 -8.01
N GLY A 288 -8.38 -11.35 -7.49
CA GLY A 288 -7.34 -11.90 -6.63
C GLY A 288 -7.89 -12.58 -5.37
N VAL A 289 -8.89 -11.99 -4.71
CA VAL A 289 -9.56 -12.60 -3.54
C VAL A 289 -10.20 -13.94 -3.89
N ARG A 290 -10.80 -14.07 -5.07
CA ARG A 290 -11.39 -15.34 -5.53
C ARG A 290 -10.33 -16.39 -5.85
N LEU A 291 -9.20 -15.97 -6.41
CA LEU A 291 -8.09 -16.87 -6.73
C LEU A 291 -7.29 -17.28 -5.48
N LEU A 292 -7.27 -16.45 -4.44
CA LEU A 292 -6.56 -16.73 -3.18
C LEU A 292 -7.01 -18.07 -2.55
N ALA A 293 -8.27 -18.41 -2.67
CA ALA A 293 -8.82 -19.67 -2.15
C ALA A 293 -8.20 -20.93 -2.81
N LYS A 294 -7.70 -20.79 -4.06
CA LYS A 294 -7.11 -21.90 -4.84
C LYS A 294 -5.58 -21.85 -4.91
N ALA A 295 -4.99 -20.74 -4.55
CA ALA A 295 -3.56 -20.49 -4.75
C ALA A 295 -2.71 -21.05 -3.60
N LYS A 296 -1.55 -21.66 -3.95
CA LYS A 296 -0.59 -22.17 -2.95
C LYS A 296 0.22 -21.01 -2.35
N PRO A 297 0.17 -20.78 -1.01
CA PRO A 297 0.83 -19.64 -0.38
C PRO A 297 2.33 -19.54 -0.64
N LYS A 298 3.03 -20.68 -0.71
CA LYS A 298 4.47 -20.72 -1.00
C LYS A 298 4.80 -20.17 -2.38
N PHE A 299 4.06 -20.57 -3.42
CA PHE A 299 4.29 -20.09 -4.79
C PHE A 299 4.12 -18.59 -4.90
N ILE A 300 3.06 -18.05 -4.31
CA ILE A 300 2.77 -16.62 -4.30
C ILE A 300 3.90 -15.85 -3.64
N ARG A 301 4.35 -16.31 -2.48
CA ARG A 301 5.44 -15.67 -1.72
C ARG A 301 6.72 -15.56 -2.56
N TYR A 302 7.15 -16.62 -3.20
CA TYR A 302 8.35 -16.60 -4.03
C TYR A 302 8.20 -15.76 -5.29
N MET A 303 7.02 -15.77 -5.91
CA MET A 303 6.71 -14.92 -7.07
C MET A 303 6.84 -13.43 -6.70
N VAL A 304 6.28 -13.02 -5.56
CA VAL A 304 6.36 -11.62 -5.08
C VAL A 304 7.79 -11.23 -4.74
N ILE A 305 8.54 -12.10 -4.07
CA ILE A 305 9.94 -11.86 -3.77
C ILE A 305 10.73 -11.66 -5.06
N GLY A 306 10.53 -12.52 -6.07
CA GLY A 306 11.17 -12.38 -7.37
C GLY A 306 10.86 -11.05 -8.05
N VAL A 307 9.58 -10.64 -8.05
CA VAL A 307 9.16 -9.35 -8.60
C VAL A 307 9.81 -8.18 -7.85
N LEU A 308 9.83 -8.22 -6.52
CA LEU A 308 10.45 -7.16 -5.70
C LEU A 308 11.96 -7.10 -5.90
N LEU A 309 12.66 -8.23 -5.96
CA LEU A 309 14.10 -8.29 -6.22
C LEU A 309 14.42 -7.67 -7.58
N PHE A 310 13.68 -8.06 -8.62
CA PHE A 310 13.88 -7.53 -9.96
C PHE A 310 13.58 -6.02 -10.04
N ALA A 311 12.46 -5.57 -9.47
CA ALA A 311 12.07 -4.18 -9.47
C ALA A 311 13.00 -3.31 -8.61
N GLY A 312 13.47 -3.82 -7.46
CA GLY A 312 14.43 -3.14 -6.59
C GLY A 312 15.79 -3.00 -7.24
N ALA A 313 16.29 -4.06 -7.90
CA ALA A 313 17.54 -4.00 -8.66
C ALA A 313 17.45 -2.97 -9.80
N LYS A 314 16.34 -2.98 -10.56
CA LYS A 314 16.13 -2.01 -11.65
C LYS A 314 16.04 -0.57 -11.14
N ALA A 315 15.35 -0.33 -10.00
CA ALA A 315 15.28 0.99 -9.39
C ALA A 315 16.67 1.48 -8.95
N LEU A 316 17.50 0.60 -8.38
CA LEU A 316 18.90 0.92 -8.03
C LEU A 316 19.73 1.29 -9.24
N LEU A 317 19.71 0.47 -10.29
CA LEU A 317 20.45 0.72 -11.52
C LEU A 317 20.06 2.06 -12.16
N LYS A 318 18.75 2.34 -12.22
CA LYS A 318 18.23 3.61 -12.73
C LYS A 318 18.69 4.80 -11.88
N GLY A 319 18.72 4.67 -10.56
CA GLY A 319 19.22 5.70 -9.64
C GLY A 319 20.73 5.96 -9.79
N LEU A 320 21.50 4.93 -10.16
CA LEU A 320 22.93 5.02 -10.43
C LEU A 320 23.25 5.53 -11.86
N GLY A 321 22.23 5.78 -12.69
CA GLY A 321 22.41 6.22 -14.08
C GLY A 321 22.89 5.11 -15.02
N ILE A 322 22.76 3.83 -14.65
CA ILE A 322 23.21 2.66 -15.44
C ILE A 322 22.04 1.99 -16.20
N GLY A 323 20.79 2.51 -16.03
CA GLY A 323 19.58 1.91 -16.59
C GLY A 323 18.75 2.84 -17.45
#